data_44acec5e746782f4ae9481db3854121e
#
_entry.id   44acec5e746782f4ae9481db3854121e
#
_cell.length_a   1.000
_cell.length_b   1.000
_cell.length_c   1.000
_cell.angle_alpha   90.00
_cell.angle_beta   90.00
_cell.angle_gamma   90.00
#
_symmetry.space_group_name_H-M   'P 1'
#
loop_
_entity.id
_entity.type
_entity.pdbx_description
1 polymer ?
#
loop_
_entity_poly.entity_id
_entity_poly.type
_entity_poly.pdbx_seq_one_letter_code
_entity_poly.pdbx_strand_id
1 'polypeptide(L)'
;MKLKRLLVMSMAALSILMVGCQDDKNSSDKASTSSQVVSENMDINTYHETIPVPEEGWTAETLNKTIYINGKNVSFPFTIQDLGEGFEWHPEGFVLYETNNTAGNFLLYNGQEFAAVSVDATNKDKLTEAKIINLYNTSSGISLLHVNGITIGSTVNQVINALGEPTEVYDPETVKSLYYALDGYLIRFSLDNGSVGSIIIKTEDK
;
A
#
# COMPACT_ATOMS: atom_id res chain seq x y z
N MET A 1 31.89 34.12 22.59
CA MET A 1 30.69 34.56 23.30
C MET A 1 29.69 33.43 23.37
N LYS A 2 29.39 32.90 24.58
CA LYS A 2 28.50 31.76 24.82
C LYS A 2 27.09 32.32 25.12
N LEU A 3 26.08 31.91 24.33
CA LEU A 3 24.70 32.24 24.66
C LEU A 3 23.94 30.93 24.99
N LYS A 4 23.75 30.71 26.28
CA LYS A 4 22.87 29.65 26.84
C LYS A 4 21.43 30.08 26.68
N ARG A 5 20.58 29.31 26.01
CA ARG A 5 19.13 29.46 26.08
C ARG A 5 18.52 28.35 26.94
N LEU A 6 17.86 28.82 27.96
CA LEU A 6 17.13 28.09 29.01
C LEU A 6 15.83 27.53 28.38
N LEU A 7 15.58 26.22 28.53
CA LEU A 7 14.33 25.59 28.15
C LEU A 7 13.45 25.47 29.41
N VAL A 8 12.32 26.14 29.41
CA VAL A 8 11.32 26.06 30.49
C VAL A 8 10.35 24.92 30.14
N MET A 9 10.34 23.85 30.95
CA MET A 9 9.32 22.81 30.94
C MET A 9 8.06 23.31 31.64
N SER A 10 6.93 23.22 30.92
CA SER A 10 5.61 23.40 31.52
C SER A 10 4.93 22.03 31.59
N MET A 11 4.77 21.48 32.80
CA MET A 11 3.95 20.33 33.12
C MET A 11 2.50 20.81 33.31
N ALA A 12 1.58 20.30 32.53
CA ALA A 12 0.14 20.38 32.80
C ALA A 12 -0.36 19.00 33.24
N ALA A 13 -0.71 18.88 34.51
CA ALA A 13 -1.37 17.72 35.08
C ALA A 13 -2.88 17.77 34.75
N LEU A 14 -3.41 16.71 34.15
CA LEU A 14 -4.85 16.54 33.91
C LEU A 14 -5.41 15.51 34.89
N SER A 15 -6.28 15.99 35.78
CA SER A 15 -6.94 15.20 36.82
C SER A 15 -8.13 14.43 36.24
N ILE A 16 -8.16 13.13 36.52
CA ILE A 16 -9.27 12.24 36.18
C ILE A 16 -10.29 12.28 37.33
N LEU A 17 -11.53 12.69 37.03
CA LEU A 17 -12.67 12.51 37.92
C LEU A 17 -13.48 11.29 37.49
N MET A 18 -13.47 10.25 38.32
CA MET A 18 -14.42 9.15 38.30
C MET A 18 -15.71 9.62 39.00
N VAL A 19 -16.85 9.44 38.34
CA VAL A 19 -18.16 9.45 39.02
C VAL A 19 -18.94 8.22 38.58
N GLY A 20 -19.42 7.51 39.60
CA GLY A 20 -19.97 6.19 39.55
C GLY A 20 -21.40 6.10 39.04
N CYS A 21 -21.79 4.86 38.83
CA CYS A 21 -23.13 4.37 38.47
C CYS A 21 -24.19 4.68 39.51
N GLN A 22 -25.40 4.97 39.04
CA GLN A 22 -26.63 4.57 39.72
C GLN A 22 -27.76 4.39 38.70
N ASP A 23 -28.40 3.21 38.78
CA ASP A 23 -29.63 2.84 38.07
C ASP A 23 -30.82 3.69 38.56
N ASP A 24 -31.68 4.12 37.64
CA ASP A 24 -33.12 4.09 37.88
C ASP A 24 -33.93 4.17 36.56
N LYS A 25 -34.99 3.41 36.55
CA LYS A 25 -36.00 3.24 35.47
C LYS A 25 -36.92 4.46 35.38
N ASN A 26 -37.26 4.94 34.22
CA ASN A 26 -38.62 4.91 33.62
C ASN A 26 -38.86 6.01 32.58
N SER A 27 -39.35 5.60 31.43
CA SER A 27 -40.45 6.18 30.63
C SER A 27 -40.28 7.51 29.87
N SER A 28 -40.58 7.37 28.58
CA SER A 28 -41.29 8.23 27.62
C SER A 28 -40.47 9.23 26.77
N ASP A 29 -40.48 8.87 25.47
CA ASP A 29 -40.62 9.71 24.25
C ASP A 29 -40.07 11.15 24.22
N LYS A 30 -39.01 11.31 23.43
CA LYS A 30 -38.96 12.36 22.41
C LYS A 30 -37.89 12.05 21.35
N ALA A 31 -38.33 12.01 20.11
CA ALA A 31 -37.51 11.92 18.93
C ALA A 31 -36.44 13.01 18.94
N SER A 32 -35.17 12.60 18.99
CA SER A 32 -34.04 13.44 18.67
C SER A 32 -33.37 12.79 17.46
N THR A 33 -33.52 13.42 16.30
CA THR A 33 -32.86 13.06 15.05
C THR A 33 -31.36 13.24 15.25
N SER A 34 -30.71 12.19 15.69
CA SER A 34 -29.26 12.05 15.64
C SER A 34 -28.91 11.74 14.19
N SER A 35 -28.32 12.69 13.50
CA SER A 35 -27.63 12.44 12.23
C SER A 35 -26.52 11.44 12.52
N GLN A 36 -26.83 10.15 12.32
CA GLN A 36 -25.79 9.13 12.18
C GLN A 36 -25.04 9.49 10.89
N VAL A 37 -23.82 9.99 11.07
CA VAL A 37 -22.79 9.87 10.04
C VAL A 37 -22.63 8.36 9.86
N VAL A 38 -23.28 7.82 8.84
CA VAL A 38 -23.02 6.47 8.35
C VAL A 38 -21.60 6.56 7.80
N SER A 39 -20.62 6.19 8.62
CA SER A 39 -19.34 5.72 8.13
C SER A 39 -19.70 4.48 7.28
N GLU A 40 -19.85 4.68 5.98
CA GLU A 40 -19.83 3.57 5.04
C GLU A 40 -18.50 2.86 5.27
N ASN A 41 -18.54 1.76 6.04
CA ASN A 41 -17.52 0.74 5.99
C ASN A 41 -17.47 0.32 4.52
N MET A 42 -16.53 0.89 3.76
CA MET A 42 -16.11 0.33 2.49
C MET A 42 -15.64 -1.07 2.82
N ASP A 43 -16.48 -2.04 2.52
CA ASP A 43 -16.15 -3.46 2.58
C ASP A 43 -15.11 -3.70 1.48
N ILE A 44 -13.82 -3.43 1.82
CA ILE A 44 -12.66 -3.67 0.93
C ILE A 44 -12.40 -5.19 0.93
N ASN A 45 -13.45 -5.96 0.75
CA ASN A 45 -13.35 -7.39 0.50
C ASN A 45 -13.20 -7.58 -1.01
N THR A 46 -12.13 -6.98 -1.57
CA THR A 46 -11.81 -7.07 -2.97
C THR A 46 -11.41 -8.49 -3.28
N TYR A 47 -12.21 -9.14 -4.16
CA TYR A 47 -11.91 -10.47 -4.67
C TYR A 47 -10.50 -10.51 -5.25
N HIS A 48 -9.74 -11.53 -4.85
CA HIS A 48 -8.46 -11.87 -5.45
C HIS A 48 -8.36 -13.38 -5.55
N GLU A 49 -7.85 -13.84 -6.67
CA GLU A 49 -7.57 -15.26 -6.88
C GLU A 49 -6.17 -15.59 -6.36
N THR A 50 -6.05 -16.72 -5.67
CA THR A 50 -4.76 -17.27 -5.25
C THR A 50 -4.54 -18.60 -5.91
N ILE A 51 -3.32 -18.87 -6.32
CA ILE A 51 -2.92 -20.16 -6.88
C ILE A 51 -1.80 -20.78 -6.03
N PRO A 52 -1.72 -22.12 -5.97
CA PRO A 52 -0.60 -22.79 -5.30
C PRO A 52 0.74 -22.39 -5.92
N VAL A 53 1.81 -22.43 -5.14
CA VAL A 53 3.17 -22.24 -5.65
C VAL A 53 3.41 -23.28 -6.75
N PRO A 54 3.77 -22.86 -7.98
CA PRO A 54 4.01 -23.81 -9.08
C PRO A 54 5.20 -24.74 -8.75
N GLU A 55 5.12 -25.99 -9.15
CA GLU A 55 6.21 -26.98 -8.90
C GLU A 55 7.55 -26.54 -9.51
N GLU A 56 7.50 -25.87 -10.68
CA GLU A 56 8.70 -25.32 -11.36
C GLU A 56 9.09 -23.93 -10.88
N GLY A 57 8.42 -23.41 -9.83
CA GLY A 57 8.57 -22.05 -9.33
C GLY A 57 7.77 -21.02 -10.13
N TRP A 58 7.83 -19.76 -9.65
CA TRP A 58 7.16 -18.66 -10.31
C TRP A 58 7.89 -18.19 -11.55
N THR A 59 7.12 -17.85 -12.58
CA THR A 59 7.55 -17.05 -13.72
C THR A 59 6.88 -15.67 -13.62
N ALA A 60 7.40 -14.67 -14.35
CA ALA A 60 6.72 -13.36 -14.43
C ALA A 60 5.28 -13.49 -14.94
N GLU A 61 5.03 -14.38 -15.91
CA GLU A 61 3.69 -14.64 -16.47
C GLU A 61 2.74 -15.23 -15.42
N THR A 62 3.16 -16.28 -14.70
CA THR A 62 2.29 -16.92 -13.70
C THR A 62 2.03 -16.03 -12.52
N LEU A 63 3.03 -15.25 -12.08
CA LEU A 63 2.89 -14.34 -10.96
C LEU A 63 1.98 -13.14 -11.29
N ASN A 64 2.05 -12.60 -12.52
CA ASN A 64 1.14 -11.55 -12.99
C ASN A 64 -0.34 -11.95 -12.91
N LYS A 65 -0.67 -13.24 -13.04
CA LYS A 65 -2.05 -13.73 -12.90
C LYS A 65 -2.59 -13.59 -11.47
N THR A 66 -1.73 -13.40 -10.48
CA THR A 66 -2.07 -13.30 -9.06
C THR A 66 -1.98 -11.89 -8.49
N ILE A 67 -1.68 -10.89 -9.33
CA ILE A 67 -1.62 -9.49 -8.91
C ILE A 67 -2.97 -8.85 -9.13
N TYR A 68 -3.55 -8.36 -8.04
CA TYR A 68 -4.83 -7.68 -8.03
C TYR A 68 -4.70 -6.31 -7.41
N ILE A 69 -5.32 -5.31 -8.03
CA ILE A 69 -5.47 -3.95 -7.49
C ILE A 69 -6.96 -3.64 -7.47
N ASN A 70 -7.49 -3.36 -6.28
CA ASN A 70 -8.92 -3.12 -6.06
C ASN A 70 -9.80 -4.24 -6.68
N GLY A 71 -9.42 -5.50 -6.48
CA GLY A 71 -10.13 -6.67 -6.97
C GLY A 71 -10.01 -6.95 -8.48
N LYS A 72 -9.27 -6.14 -9.21
CA LYS A 72 -9.02 -6.32 -10.64
C LYS A 72 -7.62 -6.89 -10.87
N ASN A 73 -7.52 -7.97 -11.64
CA ASN A 73 -6.22 -8.51 -12.05
C ASN A 73 -5.50 -7.54 -12.98
N VAL A 74 -4.24 -7.27 -12.71
CA VAL A 74 -3.37 -6.41 -13.52
C VAL A 74 -2.05 -7.11 -13.85
N SER A 75 -1.58 -6.95 -15.09
CA SER A 75 -0.31 -7.51 -15.54
C SER A 75 0.70 -6.40 -15.74
N PHE A 76 1.81 -6.45 -14.99
CA PHE A 76 2.90 -5.50 -15.15
C PHE A 76 3.67 -5.72 -16.46
N PRO A 77 4.08 -4.65 -17.17
CA PRO A 77 3.71 -3.25 -16.94
C PRO A 77 2.31 -2.92 -17.44
N PHE A 78 1.57 -2.07 -16.74
CA PHE A 78 0.19 -1.67 -17.04
C PHE A 78 0.04 -0.13 -17.11
N THR A 79 -1.11 0.36 -17.59
CA THR A 79 -1.44 1.78 -17.61
C THR A 79 -2.49 2.12 -16.54
N ILE A 80 -2.67 3.41 -16.22
CA ILE A 80 -3.72 3.80 -15.26
C ILE A 80 -5.12 3.38 -15.73
N GLN A 81 -5.37 3.36 -17.05
CA GLN A 81 -6.63 2.91 -17.63
C GLN A 81 -6.95 1.44 -17.34
N ASP A 82 -5.91 0.62 -17.16
CA ASP A 82 -6.07 -0.78 -16.81
C ASP A 82 -6.61 -0.97 -15.39
N LEU A 83 -6.50 0.02 -14.51
CA LEU A 83 -7.01 -0.03 -13.14
C LEU A 83 -8.53 0.17 -13.06
N GLY A 84 -9.11 0.95 -13.98
CA GLY A 84 -10.53 1.28 -14.03
C GLY A 84 -10.90 2.57 -13.28
N GLU A 85 -12.18 2.70 -12.94
CA GLU A 85 -12.71 3.92 -12.32
C GLU A 85 -12.15 4.16 -10.92
N GLY A 86 -12.12 5.42 -10.51
CA GLY A 86 -11.66 5.88 -9.19
C GLY A 86 -10.15 6.08 -9.09
N PHE A 87 -9.34 5.58 -10.04
CA PHE A 87 -7.91 5.82 -10.07
C PHE A 87 -7.58 7.11 -10.84
N GLU A 88 -6.73 7.93 -10.24
CA GLU A 88 -6.27 9.21 -10.81
C GLU A 88 -4.81 9.48 -10.45
N TRP A 89 -4.16 10.32 -11.26
CA TRP A 89 -2.83 10.83 -10.96
C TRP A 89 -2.89 11.92 -9.90
N HIS A 90 -1.87 11.95 -9.03
CA HIS A 90 -1.74 13.07 -8.10
C HIS A 90 -1.57 14.39 -8.87
N PRO A 91 -2.29 15.48 -8.50
CA PRO A 91 -2.37 16.72 -9.26
C PRO A 91 -1.06 17.51 -9.32
N GLU A 92 -0.08 17.24 -8.47
CA GLU A 92 1.25 17.88 -8.53
C GLU A 92 2.04 17.48 -9.78
N GLY A 93 1.59 16.44 -10.51
CA GLY A 93 2.18 16.01 -11.77
C GLY A 93 3.38 15.08 -11.62
N PHE A 94 4.11 14.90 -12.72
CA PHE A 94 5.21 13.95 -12.81
C PHE A 94 6.56 14.60 -12.52
N VAL A 95 7.42 13.90 -11.80
CA VAL A 95 8.84 14.23 -11.61
C VAL A 95 9.66 13.38 -12.56
N LEU A 96 10.38 14.01 -13.49
CA LEU A 96 11.23 13.33 -14.48
C LEU A 96 12.57 12.91 -13.87
N TYR A 97 12.98 11.67 -14.14
CA TYR A 97 14.30 11.11 -13.82
C TYR A 97 15.07 10.86 -15.12
N GLU A 98 15.90 11.81 -15.52
CA GLU A 98 16.57 11.78 -16.84
C GLU A 98 17.58 10.63 -16.99
N THR A 99 18.12 10.13 -15.88
CA THR A 99 19.16 9.08 -15.91
C THR A 99 18.67 7.73 -16.41
N ASN A 100 17.36 7.46 -16.32
CA ASN A 100 16.76 6.17 -16.66
C ASN A 100 15.47 6.28 -17.48
N ASN A 101 15.19 7.43 -18.06
CA ASN A 101 13.98 7.70 -18.85
C ASN A 101 12.67 7.30 -18.12
N THR A 102 12.60 7.55 -16.83
CA THR A 102 11.38 7.32 -16.05
C THR A 102 10.82 8.62 -15.49
N ALA A 103 9.54 8.59 -15.10
CA ALA A 103 8.93 9.66 -14.35
C ALA A 103 8.14 9.10 -13.18
N GLY A 104 8.22 9.78 -12.02
CA GLY A 104 7.51 9.41 -10.81
C GLY A 104 6.25 10.23 -10.60
N ASN A 105 5.20 9.62 -10.07
CA ASN A 105 4.01 10.27 -9.55
C ASN A 105 3.38 9.38 -8.47
N PHE A 106 2.31 9.84 -7.84
CA PHE A 106 1.45 9.03 -6.97
C PHE A 106 0.16 8.68 -7.71
N LEU A 107 -0.32 7.46 -7.47
CA LEU A 107 -1.67 7.03 -7.80
C LEU A 107 -2.57 7.30 -6.60
N LEU A 108 -3.70 7.93 -6.87
CA LEU A 108 -4.79 8.09 -5.93
C LEU A 108 -5.93 7.14 -6.30
N TYR A 109 -6.70 6.71 -5.30
CA TYR A 109 -7.98 6.04 -5.48
C TYR A 109 -9.05 6.79 -4.68
N ASN A 110 -10.05 7.33 -5.37
CA ASN A 110 -11.08 8.20 -4.79
C ASN A 110 -10.48 9.34 -3.94
N GLY A 111 -9.42 9.99 -4.46
CA GLY A 111 -8.73 11.10 -3.82
C GLY A 111 -7.78 10.72 -2.68
N GLN A 112 -7.63 9.43 -2.34
CA GLN A 112 -6.70 8.95 -1.30
C GLN A 112 -5.46 8.33 -1.93
N GLU A 113 -4.28 8.58 -1.35
CA GLU A 113 -3.04 8.01 -1.82
C GLU A 113 -3.06 6.47 -1.73
N PHE A 114 -2.78 5.82 -2.86
CA PHE A 114 -2.67 4.38 -2.96
C PHE A 114 -1.21 3.94 -3.07
N ALA A 115 -0.46 4.46 -4.03
CA ALA A 115 0.91 4.02 -4.28
C ALA A 115 1.75 5.10 -4.97
N ALA A 116 3.04 5.13 -4.65
CA ALA A 116 4.03 5.81 -5.48
C ALA A 116 4.36 4.92 -6.69
N VAL A 117 4.50 5.51 -7.86
CA VAL A 117 4.78 4.76 -9.10
C VAL A 117 5.88 5.43 -9.93
N SER A 118 6.53 4.62 -10.76
CA SER A 118 7.34 5.12 -11.87
C SER A 118 6.73 4.65 -13.19
N VAL A 119 6.69 5.53 -14.16
CA VAL A 119 6.25 5.26 -15.53
C VAL A 119 7.41 5.32 -16.50
N ASP A 120 7.29 4.64 -17.64
CA ASP A 120 8.18 4.79 -18.78
C ASP A 120 8.02 6.22 -19.36
N ALA A 121 9.10 7.02 -19.33
CA ALA A 121 9.12 8.41 -19.82
C ALA A 121 9.80 8.57 -21.18
N THR A 122 9.88 7.51 -21.98
CA THR A 122 10.39 7.57 -23.36
C THR A 122 9.62 8.62 -24.19
N ASN A 123 8.32 8.76 -23.94
CA ASN A 123 7.50 9.82 -24.51
C ASN A 123 7.03 10.79 -23.42
N LYS A 124 7.77 11.87 -23.21
CA LYS A 124 7.51 12.87 -22.14
C LYS A 124 6.18 13.62 -22.30
N ASP A 125 5.63 13.68 -23.52
CA ASP A 125 4.37 14.38 -23.78
C ASP A 125 3.13 13.54 -23.44
N LYS A 126 3.31 12.25 -23.11
CA LYS A 126 2.24 11.27 -22.86
C LYS A 126 2.39 10.51 -21.55
N LEU A 127 2.93 11.13 -20.51
CA LEU A 127 3.18 10.47 -19.23
C LEU A 127 1.91 9.92 -18.57
N THR A 128 0.77 10.57 -18.75
CA THR A 128 -0.52 10.09 -18.22
C THR A 128 -1.04 8.81 -18.89
N GLU A 129 -0.53 8.48 -20.07
CA GLU A 129 -0.84 7.25 -20.84
C GLU A 129 0.28 6.21 -20.74
N ALA A 130 1.39 6.58 -20.09
CA ALA A 130 2.59 5.75 -20.04
C ALA A 130 2.39 4.50 -19.19
N LYS A 131 3.20 3.46 -19.47
CA LYS A 131 3.18 2.22 -18.69
C LYS A 131 3.81 2.45 -17.32
N ILE A 132 3.11 1.98 -16.29
CA ILE A 132 3.62 1.88 -14.92
C ILE A 132 4.56 0.68 -14.87
N ILE A 133 5.82 0.94 -14.62
CA ILE A 133 6.92 -0.04 -14.59
C ILE A 133 7.40 -0.33 -13.17
N ASN A 134 7.04 0.53 -12.20
CA ASN A 134 7.33 0.33 -10.80
C ASN A 134 6.14 0.84 -9.97
N LEU A 135 5.75 0.07 -8.97
CA LEU A 135 4.71 0.42 -8.00
C LEU A 135 5.23 0.16 -6.59
N TYR A 136 5.10 1.14 -5.72
CA TYR A 136 5.46 1.09 -4.32
C TYR A 136 4.24 1.42 -3.46
N ASN A 137 3.63 0.39 -2.86
CA ASN A 137 2.52 0.51 -1.92
C ASN A 137 3.04 0.34 -0.50
N THR A 138 2.61 1.21 0.41
CA THR A 138 3.04 1.23 1.81
C THR A 138 1.86 1.22 2.77
N SER A 139 2.13 0.98 4.04
CA SER A 139 1.13 1.06 5.12
C SER A 139 0.60 2.47 5.40
N SER A 140 1.20 3.52 4.81
CA SER A 140 0.68 4.89 4.87
C SER A 140 -0.44 5.17 3.86
N GLY A 141 -0.47 4.39 2.76
CA GLY A 141 -1.53 4.46 1.75
C GLY A 141 -2.65 3.45 1.99
N ILE A 142 -3.69 3.52 1.15
CA ILE A 142 -4.76 2.52 1.19
C ILE A 142 -4.27 1.17 0.66
N SER A 143 -4.72 0.09 1.26
CA SER A 143 -4.29 -1.28 0.92
C SER A 143 -5.23 -1.90 -0.11
N LEU A 144 -4.95 -1.69 -1.40
CA LEU A 144 -5.70 -2.24 -2.53
C LEU A 144 -4.93 -3.31 -3.29
N LEU A 145 -3.62 -3.43 -3.03
CA LEU A 145 -2.72 -4.35 -3.74
C LEU A 145 -2.69 -5.71 -3.06
N HIS A 146 -2.90 -6.76 -3.86
CA HIS A 146 -2.71 -8.15 -3.48
C HIS A 146 -1.75 -8.84 -4.47
N VAL A 147 -0.84 -9.64 -3.95
CA VAL A 147 0.06 -10.50 -4.72
C VAL A 147 -0.12 -11.92 -4.21
N ASN A 148 -0.81 -12.75 -4.96
CA ASN A 148 -1.24 -14.09 -4.53
C ASN A 148 -1.87 -14.11 -3.12
N GLY A 149 -2.75 -13.16 -2.84
CA GLY A 149 -3.41 -12.98 -1.54
C GLY A 149 -2.59 -12.23 -0.48
N ILE A 150 -1.32 -11.94 -0.75
CA ILE A 150 -0.46 -11.16 0.17
C ILE A 150 -0.71 -9.67 -0.02
N THR A 151 -0.91 -8.96 1.09
CA THR A 151 -1.12 -7.52 1.14
C THR A 151 -0.37 -6.90 2.33
N ILE A 152 -0.47 -5.60 2.51
CA ILE A 152 0.04 -4.90 3.71
C ILE A 152 -0.56 -5.54 4.97
N GLY A 153 0.27 -5.80 5.98
CA GLY A 153 -0.12 -6.48 7.22
C GLY A 153 -0.01 -8.01 7.20
N SER A 154 0.19 -8.65 6.03
CA SER A 154 0.44 -10.10 5.95
C SER A 154 1.72 -10.47 6.70
N THR A 155 1.72 -11.61 7.40
CA THR A 155 2.89 -12.10 8.12
C THR A 155 3.93 -12.74 7.18
N VAL A 156 5.18 -12.86 7.63
CA VAL A 156 6.25 -13.57 6.91
C VAL A 156 5.81 -14.98 6.50
N ASN A 157 5.18 -15.71 7.42
CA ASN A 157 4.73 -17.08 7.14
C ASN A 157 3.65 -17.12 6.04
N GLN A 158 2.76 -16.13 6.01
CA GLN A 158 1.78 -16.01 4.92
C GLN A 158 2.48 -15.75 3.59
N VAL A 159 3.48 -14.87 3.55
CA VAL A 159 4.26 -14.60 2.34
C VAL A 159 4.93 -15.89 1.82
N ILE A 160 5.65 -16.61 2.70
CA ILE A 160 6.35 -17.85 2.33
C ILE A 160 5.36 -18.95 1.91
N ASN A 161 4.22 -19.10 2.60
CA ASN A 161 3.20 -20.08 2.23
C ASN A 161 2.55 -19.78 0.86
N ALA A 162 2.38 -18.51 0.53
CA ALA A 162 1.74 -18.10 -0.71
C ALA A 162 2.69 -18.07 -1.92
N LEU A 163 3.97 -17.72 -1.70
CA LEU A 163 4.92 -17.49 -2.78
C LEU A 163 6.11 -18.46 -2.78
N GLY A 164 6.23 -19.32 -1.77
CA GLY A 164 7.41 -20.16 -1.58
C GLY A 164 8.57 -19.39 -0.96
N GLU A 165 9.76 -20.01 -0.94
CA GLU A 165 10.96 -19.37 -0.42
C GLU A 165 11.39 -18.19 -1.30
N PRO A 166 11.77 -17.04 -0.71
CA PRO A 166 12.26 -15.91 -1.45
C PRO A 166 13.61 -16.22 -2.14
N THR A 167 13.87 -15.58 -3.26
CA THR A 167 15.18 -15.69 -3.97
C THR A 167 16.32 -15.06 -3.19
N GLU A 168 16.00 -14.06 -2.36
CA GLU A 168 16.95 -13.38 -1.47
C GLU A 168 16.24 -12.85 -0.24
N VAL A 169 16.91 -12.90 0.91
CA VAL A 169 16.49 -12.27 2.15
C VAL A 169 17.53 -11.23 2.54
N TYR A 170 17.11 -9.97 2.58
CA TYR A 170 17.92 -8.90 3.15
C TYR A 170 17.44 -8.65 4.58
N ASP A 171 18.31 -8.89 5.55
CA ASP A 171 17.96 -8.86 6.98
C ASP A 171 18.91 -7.96 7.79
N PRO A 172 18.91 -6.63 7.54
CA PRO A 172 19.61 -5.68 8.38
C PRO A 172 18.89 -5.52 9.73
N GLU A 173 19.52 -4.86 10.69
CA GLU A 173 18.96 -4.65 12.03
C GLU A 173 17.63 -3.85 12.02
N THR A 174 17.32 -3.13 10.95
CA THR A 174 16.20 -2.17 10.92
C THR A 174 14.99 -2.63 10.10
N VAL A 175 15.19 -3.18 8.89
CA VAL A 175 14.08 -3.55 7.99
C VAL A 175 14.43 -4.82 7.22
N LYS A 176 13.79 -5.92 7.57
CA LYS A 176 13.89 -7.17 6.82
C LYS A 176 13.12 -7.07 5.52
N SER A 177 13.70 -7.59 4.42
CA SER A 177 13.03 -7.65 3.12
C SER A 177 13.14 -9.02 2.49
N LEU A 178 12.05 -9.48 1.88
CA LEU A 178 11.97 -10.71 1.10
C LEU A 178 11.90 -10.34 -0.38
N TYR A 179 12.80 -10.87 -1.19
CA TYR A 179 12.89 -10.61 -2.61
C TYR A 179 12.47 -11.85 -3.41
N TYR A 180 11.67 -11.63 -4.42
CA TYR A 180 11.25 -12.61 -5.43
C TYR A 180 11.67 -12.06 -6.78
N ALA A 181 12.91 -12.39 -7.19
CA ALA A 181 13.47 -11.97 -8.47
C ALA A 181 13.17 -13.04 -9.53
N LEU A 182 12.55 -12.60 -10.62
CA LEU A 182 12.20 -13.40 -11.80
C LEU A 182 12.82 -12.74 -13.04
N ASP A 183 12.86 -13.44 -14.18
CA ASP A 183 13.40 -12.87 -15.42
C ASP A 183 12.65 -11.58 -15.82
N GLY A 184 13.31 -10.43 -15.68
CA GLY A 184 12.77 -9.10 -15.98
C GLY A 184 11.71 -8.59 -14.99
N TYR A 185 11.64 -9.17 -13.77
CA TYR A 185 10.59 -8.84 -12.81
C TYR A 185 11.06 -9.01 -11.36
N LEU A 186 10.72 -8.08 -10.50
CA LEU A 186 11.08 -8.12 -9.09
C LEU A 186 9.87 -7.77 -8.22
N ILE A 187 9.59 -8.61 -7.21
CA ILE A 187 8.72 -8.25 -6.11
C ILE A 187 9.54 -8.22 -4.82
N ARG A 188 9.35 -7.16 -4.03
CA ARG A 188 9.94 -7.03 -2.70
C ARG A 188 8.86 -6.75 -1.66
N PHE A 189 8.87 -7.55 -0.60
CA PHE A 189 8.10 -7.30 0.61
C PHE A 189 9.05 -6.82 1.69
N SER A 190 8.89 -5.57 2.15
CA SER A 190 9.64 -5.08 3.32
C SER A 190 8.78 -5.26 4.56
N LEU A 191 9.39 -5.77 5.63
CA LEU A 191 8.70 -6.17 6.84
C LEU A 191 8.91 -5.12 7.94
N ASP A 192 7.84 -4.77 8.59
CA ASP A 192 7.83 -4.00 9.82
C ASP A 192 7.20 -4.86 10.94
N ASN A 193 7.93 -5.05 12.03
CA ASN A 193 7.51 -5.87 13.17
C ASN A 193 6.97 -7.27 12.76
N GLY A 194 7.58 -7.90 11.76
CA GLY A 194 7.23 -9.24 11.28
C GLY A 194 6.04 -9.32 10.34
N SER A 195 5.49 -8.19 9.95
CA SER A 195 4.40 -8.08 8.95
C SER A 195 4.82 -7.21 7.77
N VAL A 196 4.19 -7.43 6.61
CA VAL A 196 4.42 -6.64 5.40
C VAL A 196 4.03 -5.19 5.65
N GLY A 197 5.03 -4.30 5.66
CA GLY A 197 4.85 -2.84 5.76
C GLY A 197 4.88 -2.14 4.40
N SER A 198 5.52 -2.76 3.40
CA SER A 198 5.48 -2.27 2.02
C SER A 198 5.66 -3.39 0.99
N ILE A 199 5.09 -3.16 -0.20
CA ILE A 199 5.20 -4.02 -1.37
C ILE A 199 5.71 -3.18 -2.53
N ILE A 200 6.80 -3.64 -3.15
CA ILE A 200 7.32 -3.08 -4.40
C ILE A 200 7.20 -4.12 -5.49
N ILE A 201 6.67 -3.70 -6.62
CA ILE A 201 6.66 -4.48 -7.86
C ILE A 201 7.39 -3.64 -8.91
N LYS A 202 8.40 -4.23 -9.55
CA LYS A 202 9.22 -3.56 -10.55
C LYS A 202 9.45 -4.48 -11.74
N THR A 203 9.30 -3.95 -12.96
CA THR A 203 9.85 -4.59 -14.15
C THR A 203 11.29 -4.13 -14.32
N GLU A 204 12.20 -5.07 -14.57
CA GLU A 204 13.59 -4.74 -14.90
C GLU A 204 13.70 -4.48 -16.40
N ASP A 205 14.36 -3.40 -16.77
CA ASP A 205 14.69 -3.13 -18.17
C ASP A 205 15.62 -4.23 -18.69
N LYS A 206 15.24 -4.85 -19.81
CA LYS A 206 16.10 -5.81 -20.54
C LYS A 206 17.15 -5.08 -21.35
#